data_b4b501aee82f6ba6297c778978fda626
#
_entry.id   b4b501aee82f6ba6297c778978fda626
#
_cell.length_a   1.000
_cell.length_b   1.000
_cell.length_c   1.000
_cell.angle_alpha   90.00
_cell.angle_beta   90.00
_cell.angle_gamma   90.00
#
_symmetry.space_group_name_H-M   'P 1'
#
loop_
_entity.id
_entity.type
_entity.pdbx_description
1 polymer ?
#
loop_
_entity_poly.entity_id
_entity_poly.type
_entity_poly.pdbx_seq_one_letter_code
_entity_poly.pdbx_strand_id
1 'polypeptide(L)'
;MLVHGLVESDAHPVSRKLEAENLGRVYSFLRSATSAGLELGQPVLSVDLIKAIHAHALAGLHPSAGQFRTSAVEVGDDFTPPSHEQVPALMEMFTLQVARSWERWDPLSLAGFVLWRVANIHPFLQGNGRTARAASHLVLCWKVGGWLPGSPVVSEGLRAHGPDYIAALRAVDESAWLGALDLGPLTRLLSRLTDDQLAGAEAEQASRRKLRRSRA
;
A
#
# COMPACT_ATOMS: atom_id res chain seq x y z
N MET A 1 -17.76 8.69 14.66
CA MET A 1 -17.94 7.63 15.65
C MET A 1 -16.73 6.71 15.56
N LEU A 2 -16.07 6.45 16.69
CA LEU A 2 -14.94 5.53 16.79
C LEU A 2 -15.46 4.16 17.26
N VAL A 3 -15.07 3.11 16.56
CA VAL A 3 -15.44 1.72 16.95
C VAL A 3 -14.44 1.13 17.93
N HIS A 4 -13.20 1.64 17.94
CA HIS A 4 -12.14 1.20 18.84
C HIS A 4 -12.61 1.32 20.33
N GLY A 5 -12.52 0.22 21.06
CA GLY A 5 -12.97 0.14 22.45
C GLY A 5 -14.49 0.01 22.67
N LEU A 6 -15.29 0.11 21.59
CA LEU A 6 -16.75 -0.12 21.67
C LEU A 6 -17.18 -1.53 21.23
N VAL A 7 -16.27 -2.27 20.61
CA VAL A 7 -16.49 -3.64 20.16
C VAL A 7 -15.35 -4.53 20.64
N GLU A 8 -15.66 -5.77 20.95
CA GLU A 8 -14.71 -6.71 21.58
C GLU A 8 -13.62 -7.22 20.63
N SER A 9 -13.82 -7.09 19.31
CA SER A 9 -12.83 -7.56 18.32
C SER A 9 -12.98 -6.90 16.95
N ASP A 10 -11.90 -6.92 16.18
CA ASP A 10 -11.88 -6.49 14.76
C ASP A 10 -12.79 -7.38 13.87
N ALA A 11 -13.16 -8.57 14.34
CA ALA A 11 -14.08 -9.45 13.64
C ALA A 11 -15.56 -9.04 13.77
N HIS A 12 -15.87 -8.02 14.58
CA HIS A 12 -17.23 -7.55 14.75
C HIS A 12 -17.83 -7.02 13.42
N PRO A 13 -19.11 -7.29 13.11
CA PRO A 13 -19.73 -6.87 11.84
C PRO A 13 -19.59 -5.38 11.54
N VAL A 14 -19.67 -4.52 12.55
CA VAL A 14 -19.50 -3.07 12.40
C VAL A 14 -18.07 -2.72 11.97
N SER A 15 -17.05 -3.37 12.58
CA SER A 15 -15.65 -3.19 12.19
C SER A 15 -15.42 -3.59 10.75
N ARG A 16 -15.91 -4.77 10.34
CA ARG A 16 -15.81 -5.25 8.95
C ARG A 16 -16.49 -4.32 7.94
N LYS A 17 -17.67 -3.78 8.30
CA LYS A 17 -18.38 -2.82 7.46
C LYS A 17 -17.56 -1.54 7.27
N LEU A 18 -17.03 -0.96 8.35
CA LEU A 18 -16.18 0.22 8.29
C LEU A 18 -14.87 -0.05 7.53
N GLU A 19 -14.28 -1.23 7.67
CA GLU A 19 -13.10 -1.61 6.88
C GLU A 19 -13.39 -1.62 5.37
N ALA A 20 -14.53 -2.17 4.97
CA ALA A 20 -14.94 -2.18 3.55
C ALA A 20 -15.20 -0.76 3.03
N GLU A 21 -15.89 0.08 3.81
CA GLU A 21 -16.10 1.49 3.46
C GLU A 21 -14.78 2.27 3.37
N ASN A 22 -13.86 2.05 4.32
CA ASN A 22 -12.55 2.68 4.33
C ASN A 22 -11.69 2.25 3.14
N LEU A 23 -11.79 1.00 2.71
CA LEU A 23 -11.13 0.52 1.49
C LEU A 23 -11.58 1.34 0.27
N GLY A 24 -12.88 1.55 0.12
CA GLY A 24 -13.43 2.41 -0.94
C GLY A 24 -12.93 3.86 -0.85
N ARG A 25 -12.84 4.43 0.37
CA ARG A 25 -12.29 5.78 0.61
C ARG A 25 -10.80 5.86 0.23
N VAL A 26 -10.01 4.86 0.61
CA VAL A 26 -8.58 4.80 0.24
C VAL A 26 -8.45 4.80 -1.29
N TYR A 27 -9.16 3.94 -2.01
CA TYR A 27 -9.05 3.91 -3.46
C TYR A 27 -9.53 5.18 -4.15
N SER A 28 -10.59 5.81 -3.66
CA SER A 28 -11.04 7.11 -4.17
C SER A 28 -9.97 8.19 -3.96
N PHE A 29 -9.37 8.22 -2.77
CA PHE A 29 -8.28 9.12 -2.45
C PHE A 29 -7.05 8.87 -3.33
N LEU A 30 -6.62 7.61 -3.50
CA LEU A 30 -5.49 7.25 -4.34
C LEU A 30 -5.71 7.64 -5.81
N ARG A 31 -6.91 7.47 -6.36
CA ARG A 31 -7.26 7.90 -7.73
C ARG A 31 -7.10 9.41 -7.88
N SER A 32 -7.64 10.18 -6.92
CA SER A 32 -7.50 11.64 -6.93
C SER A 32 -6.04 12.06 -6.81
N ALA A 33 -5.27 11.43 -5.92
CA ALA A 33 -3.84 11.71 -5.76
C ALA A 33 -3.04 11.32 -7.02
N THR A 34 -3.42 10.23 -7.71
CA THR A 34 -2.81 9.84 -8.98
C THR A 34 -3.01 10.92 -10.03
N SER A 35 -4.26 11.33 -10.27
CA SER A 35 -4.55 12.39 -11.25
C SER A 35 -3.84 13.69 -10.92
N ALA A 36 -3.94 14.16 -9.68
CA ALA A 36 -3.32 15.41 -9.26
C ALA A 36 -1.79 15.39 -9.43
N GLY A 37 -1.12 14.32 -9.01
CA GLY A 37 0.34 14.21 -9.16
C GLY A 37 0.79 14.21 -10.62
N LEU A 38 0.04 13.56 -11.50
CA LEU A 38 0.34 13.52 -12.94
C LEU A 38 0.04 14.85 -13.62
N GLU A 39 -1.07 15.51 -13.30
CA GLU A 39 -1.43 16.82 -13.85
C GLU A 39 -0.42 17.90 -13.46
N LEU A 40 0.10 17.85 -12.23
CA LEU A 40 1.13 18.77 -11.76
C LEU A 40 2.55 18.42 -12.30
N GLY A 41 2.71 17.26 -12.92
CA GLY A 41 4.00 16.78 -13.41
C GLY A 41 5.03 16.51 -12.30
N GLN A 42 4.58 16.45 -11.05
CA GLN A 42 5.43 16.24 -9.86
C GLN A 42 4.76 15.30 -8.86
N PRO A 43 4.70 13.99 -9.14
CA PRO A 43 4.22 13.05 -8.16
C PRO A 43 5.21 12.96 -6.98
N VAL A 44 4.79 13.37 -5.79
CA VAL A 44 5.62 13.39 -4.59
C VAL A 44 5.00 12.54 -3.49
N LEU A 45 5.68 11.44 -3.14
CA LEU A 45 5.33 10.67 -1.96
C LEU A 45 5.89 11.36 -0.71
N SER A 46 5.04 12.14 -0.03
CA SER A 46 5.41 12.82 1.21
C SER A 46 4.98 12.01 2.46
N VAL A 47 5.56 12.36 3.59
CA VAL A 47 5.15 11.82 4.90
C VAL A 47 3.67 12.12 5.17
N ASP A 48 3.21 13.33 4.86
CA ASP A 48 1.82 13.72 5.08
C ASP A 48 0.86 12.95 4.18
N LEU A 49 1.25 12.64 2.94
CA LEU A 49 0.46 11.80 2.06
C LEU A 49 0.32 10.36 2.60
N ILE A 50 1.39 9.80 3.15
CA ILE A 50 1.35 8.48 3.79
C ILE A 50 0.45 8.50 5.03
N LYS A 51 0.52 9.55 5.86
CA LYS A 51 -0.39 9.75 6.98
C LYS A 51 -1.85 9.90 6.54
N ALA A 52 -2.10 10.61 5.44
CA ALA A 52 -3.44 10.75 4.86
C ALA A 52 -3.99 9.40 4.37
N ILE A 53 -3.18 8.59 3.67
CA ILE A 53 -3.55 7.21 3.29
C ILE A 53 -3.94 6.40 4.52
N HIS A 54 -3.13 6.44 5.57
CA HIS A 54 -3.41 5.76 6.83
C HIS A 54 -4.70 6.28 7.51
N ALA A 55 -4.91 7.60 7.52
CA ALA A 55 -6.12 8.20 8.06
C ALA A 55 -7.38 7.71 7.36
N HIS A 56 -7.37 7.62 6.03
CA HIS A 56 -8.48 7.05 5.26
C HIS A 56 -8.68 5.55 5.55
N ALA A 57 -7.59 4.79 5.70
CA ALA A 57 -7.65 3.35 5.96
C ALA A 57 -8.19 3.01 7.36
N LEU A 58 -7.99 3.87 8.35
CA LEU A 58 -8.35 3.65 9.76
C LEU A 58 -9.47 4.58 10.25
N ALA A 59 -10.09 5.36 9.37
CA ALA A 59 -11.16 6.29 9.73
C ALA A 59 -12.28 5.60 10.52
N GLY A 60 -12.56 6.07 11.74
CA GLY A 60 -13.57 5.48 12.63
C GLY A 60 -13.21 4.13 13.25
N LEU A 61 -12.11 3.49 12.82
CA LEU A 61 -11.63 2.22 13.37
C LEU A 61 -10.66 2.42 14.53
N HIS A 62 -9.76 3.38 14.44
CA HIS A 62 -8.74 3.60 15.45
C HIS A 62 -8.50 5.09 15.73
N PRO A 63 -8.31 5.51 17.01
CA PRO A 63 -8.13 6.92 17.37
C PRO A 63 -6.83 7.53 16.82
N SER A 64 -5.79 6.71 16.58
CA SER A 64 -4.51 7.18 16.01
C SER A 64 -4.50 7.21 14.48
N ALA A 65 -5.66 7.21 13.80
CA ALA A 65 -5.72 7.30 12.35
C ALA A 65 -4.94 8.53 11.84
N GLY A 66 -3.93 8.31 10.98
CA GLY A 66 -3.04 9.36 10.46
C GLY A 66 -1.91 9.79 11.38
N GLN A 67 -1.72 9.15 12.55
CA GLN A 67 -0.69 9.51 13.51
C GLN A 67 0.36 8.40 13.64
N PHE A 68 1.62 8.77 13.68
CA PHE A 68 2.69 7.84 13.98
C PHE A 68 2.53 7.29 15.40
N ARG A 69 3.01 6.07 15.60
CA ARG A 69 3.04 5.44 16.91
C ARG A 69 3.97 6.18 17.86
N THR A 70 3.57 6.23 19.11
CA THR A 70 4.33 6.81 20.23
C THR A 70 4.78 5.78 21.24
N SER A 71 4.66 4.49 20.87
CA SER A 71 5.09 3.35 21.68
C SER A 71 5.68 2.25 20.82
N ALA A 72 6.34 1.30 21.46
CA ALA A 72 6.76 0.07 20.80
C ALA A 72 5.54 -0.74 20.30
N VAL A 73 5.75 -1.51 19.26
CA VAL A 73 4.79 -2.47 18.71
C VAL A 73 5.49 -3.78 18.41
N GLU A 74 4.76 -4.87 18.49
CA GLU A 74 5.22 -6.20 18.09
C GLU A 74 4.62 -6.55 16.73
N VAL A 75 5.40 -7.22 15.88
CA VAL A 75 4.98 -7.61 14.53
C VAL A 75 5.32 -9.06 14.29
N GLY A 76 4.36 -9.94 14.54
CA GLY A 76 4.61 -11.38 14.53
C GLY A 76 5.67 -11.77 15.57
N ASP A 77 6.26 -12.94 15.39
CA ASP A 77 7.20 -13.50 16.37
C ASP A 77 8.68 -13.14 16.05
N ASP A 78 8.99 -12.75 14.81
CA ASP A 78 10.36 -12.69 14.31
C ASP A 78 10.81 -11.28 13.85
N PHE A 79 9.98 -10.27 13.97
CA PHE A 79 10.31 -8.93 13.48
C PHE A 79 10.11 -7.85 14.54
N THR A 80 11.19 -7.13 14.86
CA THR A 80 11.17 -5.99 15.77
C THR A 80 11.34 -4.69 14.96
N PRO A 81 10.29 -3.87 14.84
CA PRO A 81 10.40 -2.57 14.19
C PRO A 81 11.35 -1.62 14.91
N PRO A 82 11.89 -0.59 14.25
CA PRO A 82 12.68 0.46 14.88
C PRO A 82 11.96 1.11 16.07
N SER A 83 12.70 1.74 16.97
CA SER A 83 12.12 2.52 18.07
C SER A 83 11.14 3.58 17.53
N HIS A 84 10.02 3.79 18.23
CA HIS A 84 9.02 4.78 17.84
C HIS A 84 9.59 6.20 17.75
N GLU A 85 10.61 6.52 18.54
CA GLU A 85 11.32 7.81 18.50
C GLU A 85 12.03 8.05 17.17
N GLN A 86 12.47 6.97 16.49
CA GLN A 86 13.15 7.02 15.20
C GLN A 86 12.18 7.14 14.01
N VAL A 87 10.91 6.81 14.22
CA VAL A 87 9.92 6.74 13.12
C VAL A 87 9.84 8.03 12.32
N PRO A 88 9.74 9.25 12.91
CA PRO A 88 9.66 10.47 12.11
C PRO A 88 10.86 10.65 11.18
N ALA A 89 12.08 10.50 11.71
CA ALA A 89 13.30 10.65 10.92
C ALA A 89 13.42 9.57 9.83
N LEU A 90 13.08 8.31 10.14
CA LEU A 90 13.10 7.22 9.17
C LEU A 90 12.09 7.44 8.04
N MET A 91 10.91 8.00 8.32
CA MET A 91 9.90 8.30 7.31
C MET A 91 10.32 9.46 6.41
N GLU A 92 10.96 10.51 6.96
CA GLU A 92 11.55 11.59 6.16
C GLU A 92 12.67 11.07 5.25
N MET A 93 13.60 10.29 5.79
CA MET A 93 14.68 9.67 5.00
C MET A 93 14.12 8.78 3.89
N PHE A 94 13.10 8.00 4.18
CA PHE A 94 12.43 7.13 3.23
C PHE A 94 11.82 7.92 2.06
N THR A 95 11.06 8.98 2.33
CA THR A 95 10.45 9.78 1.26
C THR A 95 11.51 10.48 0.40
N LEU A 96 12.61 10.94 1.00
CA LEU A 96 13.76 11.47 0.25
C LEU A 96 14.44 10.39 -0.63
N GLN A 97 14.55 9.15 -0.14
CA GLN A 97 15.07 8.04 -0.94
C GLN A 97 14.16 7.73 -2.14
N VAL A 98 12.84 7.73 -1.96
CA VAL A 98 11.89 7.58 -3.05
C VAL A 98 12.08 8.68 -4.10
N ALA A 99 12.15 9.95 -3.68
CA ALA A 99 12.36 11.08 -4.58
C ALA A 99 13.67 10.97 -5.39
N ARG A 100 14.77 10.61 -4.72
CA ARG A 100 16.09 10.43 -5.37
C ARG A 100 16.15 9.24 -6.33
N SER A 101 15.31 8.22 -6.10
CA SER A 101 15.26 7.01 -6.92
C SER A 101 14.25 7.11 -8.05
N TRP A 102 13.46 8.17 -8.10
CA TRP A 102 12.31 8.32 -9.00
C TRP A 102 12.66 8.06 -10.46
N GLU A 103 13.67 8.74 -10.99
CA GLU A 103 14.06 8.60 -12.41
C GLU A 103 14.87 7.33 -12.69
N ARG A 104 15.53 6.77 -11.69
CA ARG A 104 16.48 5.67 -11.86
C ARG A 104 15.88 4.28 -11.75
N TRP A 105 14.81 4.14 -10.98
CA TRP A 105 14.20 2.84 -10.72
C TRP A 105 12.97 2.64 -11.59
N ASP A 106 12.80 1.40 -12.07
CA ASP A 106 11.58 1.00 -12.76
C ASP A 106 10.36 1.03 -11.84
N PRO A 107 9.14 1.02 -12.41
CA PRO A 107 7.91 1.12 -11.62
C PRO A 107 7.75 0.06 -10.53
N LEU A 108 8.11 -1.20 -10.83
CA LEU A 108 7.94 -2.31 -9.89
C LEU A 108 8.97 -2.26 -8.76
N SER A 109 10.22 -1.92 -9.07
CA SER A 109 11.29 -1.77 -8.08
C SER A 109 10.98 -0.63 -7.11
N LEU A 110 10.51 0.53 -7.61
CA LEU A 110 10.17 1.65 -6.73
C LEU A 110 8.94 1.34 -5.87
N ALA A 111 7.90 0.74 -6.44
CA ALA A 111 6.72 0.31 -5.70
C ALA A 111 7.06 -0.78 -4.65
N GLY A 112 7.93 -1.72 -5.00
CA GLY A 112 8.44 -2.75 -4.09
C GLY A 112 9.23 -2.16 -2.92
N PHE A 113 10.08 -1.16 -3.18
CA PHE A 113 10.79 -0.43 -2.14
C PHE A 113 9.84 0.29 -1.18
N VAL A 114 8.83 0.99 -1.72
CA VAL A 114 7.81 1.66 -0.89
C VAL A 114 7.05 0.66 -0.04
N LEU A 115 6.63 -0.47 -0.62
CA LEU A 115 5.94 -1.54 0.06
C LEU A 115 6.75 -2.08 1.25
N TRP A 116 8.00 -2.44 0.97
CA TRP A 116 8.91 -2.97 1.97
C TRP A 116 9.22 -1.93 3.04
N ARG A 117 9.61 -0.72 2.66
CA ARG A 117 10.13 0.26 3.62
C ARG A 117 9.06 0.73 4.60
N VAL A 118 7.82 0.93 4.16
CA VAL A 118 6.71 1.26 5.07
C VAL A 118 6.41 0.08 6.00
N ALA A 119 6.45 -1.16 5.50
CA ALA A 119 6.26 -2.36 6.34
C ALA A 119 7.40 -2.52 7.35
N ASN A 120 8.66 -2.26 6.95
CA ASN A 120 9.86 -2.37 7.79
C ASN A 120 9.92 -1.29 8.88
N ILE A 121 9.66 -0.03 8.56
CA ILE A 121 9.60 1.06 9.55
C ILE A 121 8.44 0.85 10.52
N HIS A 122 7.33 0.30 10.03
CA HIS A 122 6.10 0.06 10.81
C HIS A 122 5.61 1.28 11.57
N PRO A 123 5.34 2.41 10.87
CA PRO A 123 5.22 3.72 11.50
C PRO A 123 3.97 3.93 12.35
N PHE A 124 3.00 3.07 12.30
CA PHE A 124 1.69 3.24 12.97
C PHE A 124 1.44 2.14 14.00
N LEU A 125 0.48 2.37 14.92
CA LEU A 125 0.05 1.37 15.89
C LEU A 125 -0.69 0.20 15.22
N GLN A 126 -1.51 0.50 14.22
CA GLN A 126 -2.25 -0.47 13.41
C GLN A 126 -2.25 -0.03 11.95
N GLY A 127 -2.69 -0.90 11.02
CA GLY A 127 -2.93 -0.51 9.63
C GLY A 127 -1.69 -0.34 8.75
N ASN A 128 -0.49 -0.65 9.24
CA ASN A 128 0.76 -0.54 8.48
C ASN A 128 0.72 -1.29 7.16
N GLY A 129 0.24 -2.54 7.16
CA GLY A 129 0.13 -3.33 5.94
C GLY A 129 -0.87 -2.75 4.93
N ARG A 130 -2.00 -2.17 5.38
CA ARG A 130 -2.95 -1.46 4.52
C ARG A 130 -2.30 -0.24 3.88
N THR A 131 -1.61 0.55 4.68
CA THR A 131 -0.90 1.76 4.24
C THR A 131 0.25 1.44 3.29
N ALA A 132 1.07 0.44 3.61
CA ALA A 132 2.18 0.02 2.77
C ALA A 132 1.71 -0.41 1.37
N ARG A 133 0.67 -1.26 1.29
CA ARG A 133 0.10 -1.70 0.02
C ARG A 133 -0.53 -0.55 -0.77
N ALA A 134 -1.23 0.37 -0.09
CA ALA A 134 -1.85 1.53 -0.72
C ALA A 134 -0.80 2.52 -1.26
N ALA A 135 0.23 2.84 -0.48
CA ALA A 135 1.33 3.72 -0.90
C ALA A 135 2.13 3.13 -2.07
N SER A 136 2.42 1.82 -2.03
CA SER A 136 3.06 1.10 -3.12
C SER A 136 2.23 1.16 -4.41
N HIS A 137 0.93 0.91 -4.32
CA HIS A 137 0.03 1.00 -5.48
C HIS A 137 -0.05 2.41 -6.07
N LEU A 138 -0.08 3.45 -5.22
CA LEU A 138 -0.05 4.84 -5.66
C LEU A 138 1.22 5.16 -6.46
N VAL A 139 2.39 4.77 -5.92
CA VAL A 139 3.67 4.99 -6.61
C VAL A 139 3.74 4.21 -7.92
N LEU A 140 3.23 2.97 -7.95
CA LEU A 140 3.13 2.20 -9.18
C LEU A 140 2.27 2.93 -10.23
N CYS A 141 1.08 3.41 -9.85
CA CYS A 141 0.19 4.16 -10.74
C CYS A 141 0.85 5.45 -11.26
N TRP A 142 1.56 6.19 -10.44
CA TRP A 142 2.30 7.37 -10.88
C TRP A 142 3.43 7.03 -11.86
N LYS A 143 4.18 5.97 -11.58
CA LYS A 143 5.31 5.54 -12.43
C LYS A 143 4.87 5.01 -13.79
N VAL A 144 3.68 4.44 -13.90
CA VAL A 144 3.12 3.97 -15.18
C VAL A 144 2.28 5.04 -15.89
N GLY A 145 2.14 6.24 -15.31
CA GLY A 145 1.45 7.38 -15.92
C GLY A 145 -0.07 7.34 -15.82
N GLY A 146 -0.65 6.57 -14.92
CA GLY A 146 -2.10 6.52 -14.74
C GLY A 146 -2.57 5.46 -13.74
N TRP A 147 -3.86 5.53 -13.41
CA TRP A 147 -4.48 4.49 -12.60
C TRP A 147 -4.51 3.17 -13.38
N LEU A 148 -3.97 2.11 -12.79
CA LEU A 148 -3.99 0.77 -13.38
C LEU A 148 -5.44 0.24 -13.43
N PRO A 149 -5.94 -0.13 -14.62
CA PRO A 149 -7.29 -0.68 -14.78
C PRO A 149 -7.35 -2.14 -14.29
N GLY A 150 -8.58 -2.61 -14.06
CA GLY A 150 -8.86 -4.02 -13.74
C GLY A 150 -9.03 -4.31 -12.26
N SER A 151 -9.39 -5.55 -11.99
CA SER A 151 -9.66 -6.09 -10.66
C SER A 151 -9.28 -7.59 -10.64
N PRO A 152 -8.76 -8.11 -9.51
CA PRO A 152 -8.44 -7.38 -8.27
C PRO A 152 -7.28 -6.41 -8.45
N VAL A 153 -7.26 -5.30 -7.70
CA VAL A 153 -6.11 -4.39 -7.72
C VAL A 153 -4.90 -5.02 -7.00
N VAL A 154 -3.68 -4.64 -7.40
CA VAL A 154 -2.43 -5.21 -6.85
C VAL A 154 -2.42 -5.26 -5.32
N SER A 155 -2.91 -4.22 -4.65
CA SER A 155 -2.97 -4.17 -3.17
C SER A 155 -3.93 -5.20 -2.56
N GLU A 156 -4.99 -5.60 -3.26
CA GLU A 156 -5.89 -6.70 -2.87
C GLU A 156 -5.24 -8.04 -3.15
N GLY A 157 -4.58 -8.17 -4.30
CA GLY A 157 -3.77 -9.35 -4.65
C GLY A 157 -2.71 -9.65 -3.60
N LEU A 158 -1.96 -8.65 -3.14
CA LEU A 158 -0.99 -8.80 -2.05
C LEU A 158 -1.64 -9.29 -0.74
N ARG A 159 -2.86 -8.81 -0.44
CA ARG A 159 -3.61 -9.29 0.73
C ARG A 159 -4.03 -10.75 0.58
N ALA A 160 -4.50 -11.13 -0.59
CA ALA A 160 -4.95 -12.50 -0.89
C ALA A 160 -3.80 -13.51 -0.84
N HIS A 161 -2.60 -13.11 -1.24
CA HIS A 161 -1.37 -13.91 -1.22
C HIS A 161 -0.51 -13.62 0.01
N GLY A 162 -1.14 -13.52 1.18
CA GLY A 162 -0.49 -13.15 2.44
C GLY A 162 0.81 -13.89 2.75
N PRO A 163 0.87 -15.25 2.70
CA PRO A 163 2.10 -16.00 2.94
C PRO A 163 3.25 -15.63 1.99
N ASP A 164 3.00 -15.56 0.68
CA ASP A 164 4.00 -15.19 -0.33
C ASP A 164 4.51 -13.76 -0.11
N TYR A 165 3.60 -12.86 0.25
CA TYR A 165 3.91 -11.46 0.53
C TYR A 165 4.82 -11.33 1.76
N ILE A 166 4.50 -12.03 2.85
CA ILE A 166 5.32 -12.03 4.08
C ILE A 166 6.69 -12.65 3.80
N ALA A 167 6.75 -13.76 3.07
CA ALA A 167 8.01 -14.38 2.67
C ALA A 167 8.88 -13.43 1.83
N ALA A 168 8.27 -12.70 0.88
CA ALA A 168 8.98 -11.73 0.07
C ALA A 168 9.52 -10.55 0.91
N LEU A 169 8.75 -10.04 1.89
CA LEU A 169 9.21 -9.00 2.81
C LEU A 169 10.42 -9.47 3.63
N ARG A 170 10.36 -10.67 4.21
CA ARG A 170 11.45 -11.26 4.99
C ARG A 170 12.73 -11.42 4.17
N ALA A 171 12.62 -11.89 2.93
CA ALA A 171 13.77 -12.02 2.03
C ALA A 171 14.43 -10.67 1.73
N VAL A 172 13.64 -9.59 1.57
CA VAL A 172 14.17 -8.24 1.41
C VAL A 172 14.82 -7.73 2.70
N ASP A 173 14.20 -7.98 3.87
CA ASP A 173 14.79 -7.62 5.18
C ASP A 173 16.16 -8.30 5.38
N GLU A 174 16.26 -9.59 5.06
CA GLU A 174 17.51 -10.35 5.16
C GLU A 174 18.60 -9.78 4.24
N SER A 175 18.26 -9.50 2.98
CA SER A 175 19.20 -8.89 2.03
C SER A 175 19.66 -7.50 2.46
N ALA A 176 18.75 -6.69 3.01
CA ALA A 176 19.06 -5.37 3.52
C ALA A 176 19.98 -5.42 4.76
N TRP A 177 19.75 -6.39 5.65
CA TRP A 177 20.61 -6.62 6.82
C TRP A 177 22.02 -7.02 6.42
N LEU A 178 22.17 -7.80 5.34
CA LEU A 178 23.47 -8.17 4.76
C LEU A 178 24.14 -7.03 3.96
N GLY A 179 23.52 -5.85 3.88
CA GLY A 179 24.05 -4.67 3.18
C GLY A 179 23.89 -4.71 1.66
N ALA A 180 23.12 -5.65 1.12
CA ALA A 180 22.90 -5.84 -0.32
C ALA A 180 21.39 -5.91 -0.62
N LEU A 181 20.69 -4.75 -0.56
CA LEU A 181 19.26 -4.66 -0.76
C LEU A 181 18.82 -5.31 -2.09
N ASP A 182 18.10 -6.43 -2.00
CA ASP A 182 17.49 -7.12 -3.12
C ASP A 182 15.96 -7.04 -3.06
N LEU A 183 15.37 -6.24 -3.95
CA LEU A 183 13.92 -6.10 -4.10
C LEU A 183 13.32 -7.18 -5.02
N GLY A 184 14.11 -8.06 -5.59
CA GLY A 184 13.68 -9.10 -6.53
C GLY A 184 12.49 -9.94 -6.06
N PRO A 185 12.44 -10.41 -4.81
CA PRO A 185 11.28 -11.15 -4.29
C PRO A 185 9.96 -10.36 -4.38
N LEU A 186 9.96 -9.08 -4.02
CA LEU A 186 8.78 -8.22 -4.09
C LEU A 186 8.45 -7.80 -5.52
N THR A 187 9.44 -7.49 -6.36
CA THR A 187 9.19 -7.10 -7.75
C THR A 187 8.58 -8.22 -8.57
N ARG A 188 9.01 -9.46 -8.37
CA ARG A 188 8.39 -10.64 -9.02
C ARG A 188 6.93 -10.81 -8.59
N LEU A 189 6.63 -10.66 -7.30
CA LEU A 189 5.27 -10.75 -6.80
C LEU A 189 4.39 -9.62 -7.35
N LEU A 190 4.88 -8.38 -7.34
CA LEU A 190 4.18 -7.22 -7.89
C LEU A 190 3.95 -7.35 -9.39
N SER A 191 4.92 -7.86 -10.15
CA SER A 191 4.76 -8.12 -11.60
C SER A 191 3.59 -9.06 -11.84
N ARG A 192 3.61 -10.24 -11.22
CA ARG A 192 2.52 -11.22 -11.34
C ARG A 192 1.15 -10.62 -11.03
N LEU A 193 1.03 -9.90 -9.90
CA LEU A 193 -0.24 -9.30 -9.49
C LEU A 193 -0.68 -8.15 -10.40
N THR A 194 0.26 -7.44 -11.03
CA THR A 194 -0.04 -6.41 -12.02
C THR A 194 -0.57 -7.05 -13.31
N ASP A 195 0.04 -8.13 -13.76
CA ASP A 195 -0.42 -8.89 -14.93
C ASP A 195 -1.84 -9.46 -14.69
N ASP A 196 -2.10 -10.01 -13.51
CA ASP A 196 -3.44 -10.50 -13.12
C ASP A 196 -4.48 -9.37 -13.14
N GLN A 197 -4.14 -8.19 -12.62
CA GLN A 197 -5.03 -7.01 -12.64
C GLN A 197 -5.35 -6.57 -14.07
N LEU A 198 -4.35 -6.52 -14.96
CA LEU A 198 -4.51 -6.11 -16.35
C LEU A 198 -5.32 -7.15 -17.14
N ALA A 199 -5.09 -8.43 -16.92
CA ALA A 199 -5.91 -9.49 -17.50
C ALA A 199 -7.39 -9.39 -17.08
N GLY A 200 -7.65 -9.02 -15.82
CA GLY A 200 -8.99 -8.70 -15.33
C GLY A 200 -9.66 -7.56 -16.11
N ALA A 201 -8.91 -6.50 -16.41
CA ALA A 201 -9.42 -5.38 -17.23
C ALA A 201 -9.83 -5.81 -18.64
N GLU A 202 -9.01 -6.63 -19.30
CA GLU A 202 -9.29 -7.16 -20.63
C GLU A 202 -10.56 -8.02 -20.64
N ALA A 203 -10.71 -8.90 -19.64
CA ALA A 203 -11.88 -9.75 -19.49
C ALA A 203 -13.17 -8.93 -19.28
N GLU A 204 -13.13 -7.89 -18.46
CA GLU A 204 -14.24 -6.96 -18.25
C GLU A 204 -14.63 -6.22 -19.54
N GLN A 205 -13.64 -5.72 -20.29
CA GLN A 205 -13.88 -5.06 -21.57
C GLN A 205 -14.50 -5.99 -22.61
N ALA A 206 -14.01 -7.23 -22.70
CA ALA A 206 -14.55 -8.26 -23.59
C ALA A 206 -16.03 -8.58 -23.25
N SER A 207 -16.33 -8.71 -21.96
CA SER A 207 -17.69 -8.95 -21.46
C SER A 207 -18.65 -7.80 -21.80
N ARG A 208 -18.21 -6.55 -21.59
CA ARG A 208 -18.99 -5.34 -21.95
C ARG A 208 -19.27 -5.25 -23.46
N ARG A 209 -18.28 -5.60 -24.31
CA ARG A 209 -18.45 -5.63 -25.78
C ARG A 209 -19.47 -6.67 -26.21
N LYS A 210 -19.45 -7.88 -25.62
CA LYS A 210 -20.43 -8.94 -25.89
C LYS A 210 -21.86 -8.48 -25.53
N LEU A 211 -22.03 -7.87 -24.35
CA LEU A 211 -23.33 -7.40 -23.87
C LEU A 211 -23.91 -6.29 -24.75
N ARG A 212 -23.05 -5.38 -25.26
CA ARG A 212 -23.51 -4.34 -26.21
C ARG A 212 -23.95 -4.92 -27.54
N ARG A 213 -23.25 -5.95 -28.06
CA ARG A 213 -23.64 -6.62 -29.33
C ARG A 213 -24.90 -7.45 -29.23
N SER A 214 -25.25 -7.97 -28.05
CA SER A 214 -26.50 -8.73 -27.84
C SER A 214 -27.74 -7.84 -27.65
N ARG A 215 -27.55 -6.51 -27.49
CA ARG A 215 -28.65 -5.54 -27.32
C ARG A 215 -28.88 -4.67 -28.55
N ALA A 216 -28.05 -4.79 -29.58
CA ALA A 216 -28.18 -4.14 -30.87
C ALA A 216 -28.77 -5.11 -31.91
#